data_fcd9c692133bf8bbec6c882882b8de50
#
_entry.id   fcd9c692133bf8bbec6c882882b8de50
#
_cell.length_a   1.000
_cell.length_b   1.000
_cell.length_c   1.000
_cell.angle_alpha   90.00
_cell.angle_beta   90.00
_cell.angle_gamma   90.00
#
_symmetry.space_group_name_H-M   'P 1'
#
loop_
_entity.id
_entity.type
_entity.pdbx_description
1 polymer ?
#
loop_
_entity_poly.entity_id
_entity_poly.type
_entity_poly.pdbx_seq_one_letter_code
_entity_poly.pdbx_strand_id
1 'polypeptide(L)'
;MKTVLYKNADWIITMDQARTRYRHGDLLIQGNQVKEVGVHLETKLAGSIQIDEIINAQGRIILPGFVNTHHHTWQTLIRNIKATQGLRLEPWLTVMYE
;
A
#
# COMPACT_ATOMS: atom_id res chain seq x y z
N MET A 1 -21.44 5.57 5.66
CA MET A 1 -20.08 5.19 5.26
C MET A 1 -19.09 5.58 6.34
N LYS A 2 -18.19 4.68 6.66
CA LYS A 2 -17.14 4.98 7.63
C LYS A 2 -16.04 5.82 6.98
N THR A 3 -15.62 6.87 7.65
CA THR A 3 -14.55 7.75 7.20
C THR A 3 -13.32 7.54 8.09
N VAL A 4 -12.22 7.15 7.50
CA VAL A 4 -10.98 6.82 8.21
C VAL A 4 -9.85 7.71 7.68
N LEU A 5 -9.13 8.33 8.61
CA LEU A 5 -7.93 9.09 8.28
C LEU A 5 -6.69 8.31 8.73
N TYR A 6 -5.85 7.95 7.78
CA TYR A 6 -4.50 7.44 8.05
C TYR A 6 -3.58 8.64 8.11
N LYS A 7 -2.99 8.86 9.27
CA LYS A 7 -2.30 10.11 9.57
C LYS A 7 -0.80 9.90 9.72
N ASN A 8 -0.05 10.81 9.13
CA ASN A 8 1.39 10.95 9.36
C ASN A 8 2.21 9.72 8.93
N ALA A 9 1.86 9.14 7.77
CA ALA A 9 2.68 8.09 7.18
C ALA A 9 4.06 8.66 6.84
N ASP A 10 5.11 7.86 7.00
CA ASP A 10 6.46 8.30 6.65
C ASP A 10 6.52 8.74 5.18
N TRP A 11 5.87 7.98 4.31
CA TRP A 11 5.71 8.33 2.90
C TRP A 11 4.37 7.83 2.37
N ILE A 12 3.74 8.63 1.52
CA ILE A 12 2.65 8.18 0.63
C ILE A 12 3.15 8.38 -0.79
N ILE A 13 3.17 7.29 -1.55
CA ILE A 13 3.64 7.31 -2.94
C ILE A 13 2.44 6.97 -3.81
N THR A 14 1.99 7.93 -4.64
CA THR A 14 0.73 7.79 -5.36
C THR A 14 0.86 6.99 -6.66
N MET A 15 2.07 6.79 -7.16
CA MET A 15 2.35 6.06 -8.40
C MET A 15 1.69 6.67 -9.62
N ASP A 16 1.41 7.97 -9.60
CA ASP A 16 0.88 8.70 -10.73
C ASP A 16 1.98 9.08 -11.74
N GLN A 17 1.59 9.63 -12.88
CA GLN A 17 2.55 10.04 -13.90
C GLN A 17 3.49 11.16 -13.39
N ALA A 18 3.00 12.01 -12.53
CA ALA A 18 3.78 13.09 -11.92
C ALA A 18 4.73 12.58 -10.83
N ARG A 19 4.64 11.28 -10.47
CA ARG A 19 5.44 10.67 -9.40
C ARG A 19 5.28 11.41 -8.07
N THR A 20 4.05 11.78 -7.77
CA THR A 20 3.71 12.50 -6.55
C THR A 20 4.00 11.63 -5.32
N ARG A 21 4.61 12.23 -4.32
CA ARG A 21 4.84 11.58 -3.04
C ARG A 21 4.75 12.60 -1.93
N TYR A 22 4.25 12.16 -0.78
CA TYR A 22 4.10 13.01 0.39
C TYR A 22 4.88 12.44 1.55
N ARG A 23 5.78 13.23 2.10
CA ARG A 23 6.43 12.90 3.37
C ARG A 23 5.51 13.35 4.50
N HIS A 24 5.36 12.50 5.54
CA HIS A 24 4.41 12.74 6.62
C HIS A 24 2.99 12.95 6.07
N GLY A 25 2.63 12.11 5.10
CA GLY A 25 1.38 12.25 4.38
C GLY A 25 0.19 11.66 5.12
N ASP A 26 -0.97 12.17 4.76
CA ASP A 26 -2.26 11.71 5.27
C ASP A 26 -3.10 11.15 4.13
N LEU A 27 -3.89 10.12 4.43
CA LEU A 27 -4.79 9.48 3.49
C LEU A 27 -6.18 9.39 4.10
N LEU A 28 -7.16 9.98 3.43
CA LEU A 28 -8.55 9.93 3.85
C LEU A 28 -9.32 8.92 3.00
N ILE A 29 -9.90 7.93 3.66
CA ILE A 29 -10.74 6.91 3.01
C ILE A 29 -12.16 7.08 3.50
N GLN A 30 -13.09 7.13 2.57
CA GLN A 30 -14.52 7.18 2.85
C GLN A 30 -15.19 5.96 2.23
N GLY A 31 -15.71 5.06 3.06
CA GLY A 31 -16.23 3.80 2.60
C GLY A 31 -15.12 2.97 1.95
N ASN A 32 -15.27 2.69 0.67
CA ASN A 32 -14.28 1.93 -0.11
C ASN A 32 -13.51 2.80 -1.12
N GLN A 33 -13.54 4.12 -0.95
CA GLN A 33 -12.89 5.03 -1.88
C GLN A 33 -11.85 5.90 -1.18
N VAL A 34 -10.77 6.21 -1.90
CA VAL A 34 -9.82 7.24 -1.49
C VAL A 34 -10.46 8.59 -1.75
N LYS A 35 -10.70 9.34 -0.69
CA LYS A 35 -11.33 10.66 -0.78
C LYS A 35 -10.30 11.74 -1.01
N GLU A 36 -9.20 11.70 -0.30
CA GLU A 36 -8.15 12.70 -0.44
C GLU A 36 -6.82 12.16 0.05
N VAL A 37 -5.74 12.65 -0.54
CA VAL A 37 -4.37 12.36 -0.12
C VAL A 37 -3.58 13.66 -0.10
N GLY A 38 -2.73 13.84 0.89
CA GLY A 38 -1.94 15.07 1.02
C GLY A 38 -1.29 15.15 2.38
N VAL A 39 -1.04 16.38 2.83
CA VAL A 39 -0.48 16.65 4.15
C VAL A 39 -1.42 17.52 4.95
N HIS A 40 -1.41 17.38 6.27
CA HIS A 40 -2.23 18.20 7.18
C HIS A 40 -3.73 18.13 6.88
N LEU A 41 -4.24 16.95 6.49
CA LEU A 41 -5.65 16.82 6.12
C LEU A 41 -6.59 17.02 7.29
N GLU A 42 -6.20 16.64 8.50
CA GLU A 42 -7.03 16.82 9.68
C GLU A 42 -7.37 18.30 9.88
N THR A 43 -6.37 19.17 9.78
CA THR A 43 -6.55 20.62 9.89
C THR A 43 -7.30 21.18 8.68
N LYS A 44 -6.91 20.74 7.49
CA LYS A 44 -7.50 21.21 6.23
C LYS A 44 -8.99 20.90 6.13
N LEU A 45 -9.40 19.73 6.62
CA LEU A 45 -10.78 19.25 6.50
C LEU A 45 -11.60 19.46 7.76
N ALA A 46 -11.04 20.12 8.77
CA ALA A 46 -11.76 20.40 10.03
C ALA A 46 -13.07 21.14 9.73
N GLY A 47 -14.17 20.62 10.25
CA GLY A 47 -15.50 21.20 10.06
C GLY A 47 -16.17 20.85 8.73
N SER A 48 -15.45 20.25 7.79
CA SER A 48 -16.00 19.87 6.48
C SER A 48 -16.41 18.41 6.40
N ILE A 49 -15.66 17.52 7.05
CA ILE A 49 -15.89 16.08 7.03
C ILE A 49 -15.77 15.56 8.45
N GLN A 50 -16.71 14.69 8.83
CA GLN A 50 -16.63 13.97 10.09
C GLN A 50 -15.73 12.75 9.91
N ILE A 51 -14.68 12.68 10.69
CA ILE A 51 -13.75 11.56 10.68
C ILE A 51 -14.15 10.59 11.78
N ASP A 52 -14.45 9.35 11.40
CA ASP A 52 -14.91 8.34 12.36
C ASP A 52 -13.77 7.67 13.10
N GLU A 53 -12.63 7.53 12.41
CA GLU A 53 -11.45 6.87 12.99
C GLU A 53 -10.18 7.51 12.46
N ILE A 54 -9.20 7.71 13.36
CA ILE A 54 -7.88 8.18 12.99
C ILE A 54 -6.87 7.08 13.31
N ILE A 55 -6.08 6.69 12.31
CA ILE A 55 -5.06 5.66 12.46
C ILE A 55 -3.69 6.32 12.29
N ASN A 56 -2.84 6.18 13.28
CA ASN A 56 -1.46 6.67 13.18
C ASN A 56 -0.66 5.75 12.26
N ALA A 57 -0.20 6.28 11.14
CA ALA A 57 0.56 5.55 10.13
C ALA A 57 2.06 5.83 10.21
N GLN A 58 2.54 6.42 11.30
CA GLN A 58 3.96 6.68 11.49
C GLN A 58 4.75 5.37 11.40
N GLY A 59 5.88 5.39 10.72
CA GLY A 59 6.71 4.21 10.47
C GLY A 59 6.26 3.37 9.29
N ARG A 60 5.25 3.82 8.54
CA ARG A 60 4.67 3.06 7.42
C ARG A 60 4.77 3.84 6.12
N ILE A 61 4.81 3.10 5.02
CA ILE A 61 4.72 3.64 3.67
C ILE A 61 3.39 3.19 3.08
N ILE A 62 2.63 4.12 2.54
CA ILE A 62 1.34 3.83 1.91
C ILE A 62 1.50 3.88 0.40
N LEU A 63 1.05 2.84 -0.27
CA LEU A 63 1.11 2.68 -1.73
C LEU A 63 -0.27 2.25 -2.23
N PRO A 64 -0.60 2.56 -3.50
CA PRO A 64 -1.77 1.92 -4.13
C PRO A 64 -1.58 0.41 -4.21
N GLY A 65 -2.67 -0.33 -4.19
CA GLY A 65 -2.62 -1.77 -4.41
C GLY A 65 -2.03 -2.09 -5.79
N PHE A 66 -1.26 -3.16 -5.87
CA PHE A 66 -0.65 -3.55 -7.12
C PHE A 66 -1.65 -4.29 -8.00
N VAL A 67 -1.58 -4.02 -9.31
CA VAL A 67 -2.29 -4.79 -10.32
C VAL A 67 -1.31 -5.81 -10.88
N ASN A 68 -1.59 -7.10 -10.66
CA ASN A 68 -0.72 -8.17 -11.11
C ASN A 68 -1.54 -9.16 -11.93
N THR A 69 -1.27 -9.19 -13.25
CA THR A 69 -1.99 -10.05 -14.19
C THR A 69 -1.36 -11.43 -14.33
N HIS A 70 -0.22 -11.67 -13.73
CA HIS A 70 0.45 -12.96 -13.72
C HIS A 70 0.98 -13.23 -12.31
N HIS A 71 0.17 -13.90 -11.50
CA HIS A 71 0.54 -14.15 -10.11
C HIS A 71 0.16 -15.57 -9.69
N HIS A 72 1.10 -16.23 -9.02
CA HIS A 72 0.90 -17.55 -8.45
C HIS A 72 0.79 -17.41 -6.93
N THR A 73 -0.41 -17.15 -6.45
CA THR A 73 -0.66 -16.79 -5.05
C THR A 73 -0.09 -17.82 -4.06
N TRP A 74 -0.25 -19.10 -4.37
CA TRP A 74 0.24 -20.17 -3.49
C TRP A 74 1.77 -20.24 -3.43
N GLN A 75 2.48 -19.66 -4.41
CA GLN A 75 3.95 -19.61 -4.41
C GLN A 75 4.51 -18.51 -3.53
N THR A 76 3.70 -17.56 -3.07
CA THR A 76 4.19 -16.46 -2.24
C THR A 76 4.74 -16.95 -0.89
N LEU A 77 4.26 -18.06 -0.39
CA LEU A 77 4.71 -18.63 0.88
C LEU A 77 6.12 -19.23 0.79
N ILE A 78 6.56 -19.57 -0.41
CA ILE A 78 7.84 -20.24 -0.64
C ILE A 78 8.80 -19.43 -1.51
N ARG A 79 8.47 -18.17 -1.76
CA ARG A 79 9.39 -17.26 -2.44
C ARG A 79 10.67 -17.08 -1.60
N ASN A 80 11.78 -16.85 -2.26
CA ASN A 80 13.08 -16.64 -1.61
C ASN A 80 13.58 -17.82 -0.77
N ILE A 81 13.06 -19.03 -0.97
CA ILE A 81 13.67 -20.18 -0.32
C ILE A 81 15.08 -20.42 -0.93
N LYS A 82 16.01 -20.84 -0.09
CA LYS A 82 17.42 -20.94 -0.48
C LYS A 82 17.63 -21.87 -1.69
N ALA A 83 16.86 -22.94 -1.76
CA ALA A 83 16.98 -23.92 -2.85
C ALA A 83 16.62 -23.37 -4.22
N THR A 84 15.83 -22.28 -4.29
CA THR A 84 15.40 -21.72 -5.58
C THR A 84 16.13 -20.44 -5.96
N GLN A 85 16.94 -19.88 -5.06
CA GLN A 85 17.64 -18.64 -5.35
C GLN A 85 18.69 -18.85 -6.44
N GLY A 86 18.69 -17.97 -7.44
CA GLY A 86 19.63 -18.03 -8.54
C GLY A 86 19.36 -19.10 -9.59
N LEU A 87 18.27 -19.87 -9.47
CA LEU A 87 17.92 -20.88 -10.43
C LEU A 87 17.28 -20.28 -11.70
N ARG A 88 17.54 -20.94 -12.84
CA ARG A 88 16.79 -20.69 -14.06
C ARG A 88 15.38 -21.28 -13.91
N LEU A 89 14.49 -20.93 -14.85
CA LEU A 89 13.07 -21.28 -14.75
C LEU A 89 12.84 -22.78 -14.58
N GLU A 90 13.44 -23.61 -15.41
CA GLU A 90 13.18 -25.05 -15.39
C GLU A 90 13.61 -25.73 -14.08
N PRO A 91 14.86 -25.57 -13.61
CA PRO A 91 15.24 -26.10 -12.30
C PRO A 91 14.43 -25.50 -11.17
N TRP A 92 14.05 -24.23 -11.26
CA TRP A 92 13.21 -23.59 -10.28
C TRP A 92 11.83 -24.26 -10.16
N LEU A 93 11.21 -24.56 -11.32
CA LEU A 93 9.91 -25.26 -11.35
C LEU A 93 10.03 -26.68 -10.76
N THR A 94 11.11 -27.37 -11.02
CA THR A 94 11.33 -28.71 -10.46
C THR A 94 11.33 -28.66 -8.94
N VAL A 95 12.05 -27.70 -8.33
CA VAL A 95 12.08 -27.55 -6.87
C VAL A 95 10.71 -27.20 -6.32
N MET A 96 9.96 -26.34 -7.02
CA MET A 96 8.66 -25.85 -6.53
C MET A 96 7.54 -26.90 -6.59
N TYR A 97 7.64 -27.88 -7.51
CA TYR A 97 6.55 -28.83 -7.76
C TYR A 97 6.86 -30.28 -7.38
N GLU A 98 8.05 -30.55 -6.88
CA GLU A 98 8.36 -31.85 -6.28
C GLU A 98 7.89 -31.90 -4.83
#